data_0edebae10fe5034d4dcc1ddafced545a
#
_entry.id   0edebae10fe5034d4dcc1ddafced545a
#
_cell.length_a   1.000
_cell.length_b   1.000
_cell.length_c   1.000
_cell.angle_alpha   90.00
_cell.angle_beta   90.00
_cell.angle_gamma   90.00
#
_symmetry.space_group_name_H-M   'P 1'
#
loop_
_entity.id
_entity.type
_entity.pdbx_description
1 polymer ?
#
loop_
_entity_poly.entity_id
_entity_poly.type
_entity_poly.pdbx_seq_one_letter_code
_entity_poly.pdbx_strand_id
1 'polypeptide(L)'
;MVFENVVVAYDGSDQALAAVKKAAEIVGGEEAAKLHVVFVTTHPNAQLPANFNSASFDPQQYLLSVEDIMALYNKAIDEETEKVKEGIGDSLDSLGDKATIEVIPGYTPAADILGYAEKVNADLIVMGSRGLGAIRGVLGSVSYAVLREAPMPVLVIK
;
A
#
# COMPACT_ATOMS: atom_id res chain seq x y z
N MET A 1 15.30 -13.38 -16.89
CA MET A 1 13.85 -13.31 -16.61
C MET A 1 13.58 -11.86 -16.32
N VAL A 2 12.77 -11.25 -17.13
CA VAL A 2 12.42 -9.82 -17.01
C VAL A 2 11.09 -9.77 -16.28
N PHE A 3 11.00 -8.98 -15.21
CA PHE A 3 9.75 -8.71 -14.53
C PHE A 3 9.09 -7.49 -15.19
N GLU A 4 7.81 -7.61 -15.55
CA GLU A 4 7.05 -6.56 -16.24
C GLU A 4 6.16 -5.75 -15.28
N ASN A 5 5.54 -6.42 -14.30
CA ASN A 5 4.69 -5.77 -13.30
C ASN A 5 5.13 -6.16 -11.89
N VAL A 6 5.88 -5.29 -11.27
CA VAL A 6 6.40 -5.48 -9.91
C VAL A 6 5.51 -4.77 -8.90
N VAL A 7 5.01 -5.49 -7.91
CA VAL A 7 4.30 -4.91 -6.76
C VAL A 7 5.26 -4.85 -5.58
N VAL A 8 5.37 -3.72 -4.91
CA VAL A 8 6.09 -3.59 -3.64
C VAL A 8 5.15 -3.17 -2.53
N ALA A 9 5.11 -3.95 -1.44
CA ALA A 9 4.33 -3.63 -0.26
C ALA A 9 5.11 -2.65 0.63
N TYR A 10 4.48 -1.53 0.96
CA TYR A 10 5.04 -0.47 1.82
C TYR A 10 4.13 -0.22 3.03
N ASP A 11 4.72 -0.13 4.23
CA ASP A 11 4.01 0.11 5.49
C ASP A 11 4.64 1.23 6.34
N GLY A 12 5.61 1.96 5.78
CA GLY A 12 6.33 3.01 6.47
C GLY A 12 7.56 2.51 7.26
N SER A 13 7.83 1.21 7.32
CA SER A 13 9.01 0.67 7.99
C SER A 13 10.29 0.82 7.16
N ASP A 14 11.45 0.79 7.83
CA ASP A 14 12.75 0.86 7.17
C ASP A 14 12.96 -0.30 6.19
N GLN A 15 12.49 -1.52 6.53
CA GLN A 15 12.56 -2.67 5.65
C GLN A 15 11.65 -2.51 4.43
N ALA A 16 10.48 -1.91 4.59
CA ALA A 16 9.59 -1.61 3.47
C ALA A 16 10.22 -0.56 2.54
N LEU A 17 10.88 0.47 3.10
CA LEU A 17 11.63 1.44 2.29
C LEU A 17 12.80 0.78 1.55
N ALA A 18 13.53 -0.13 2.20
CA ALA A 18 14.57 -0.92 1.54
C ALA A 18 14.00 -1.81 0.41
N ALA A 19 12.80 -2.34 0.60
CA ALA A 19 12.08 -3.11 -0.43
C ALA A 19 11.71 -2.22 -1.62
N VAL A 20 11.21 -1.00 -1.38
CA VAL A 20 10.92 -0.01 -2.45
C VAL A 20 12.17 0.31 -3.27
N LYS A 21 13.30 0.60 -2.62
CA LYS A 21 14.56 0.87 -3.29
C LYS A 21 15.03 -0.32 -4.14
N LYS A 22 14.92 -1.54 -3.61
CA LYS A 22 15.29 -2.75 -4.35
C LYS A 22 14.36 -3.01 -5.53
N ALA A 23 13.06 -2.81 -5.38
CA ALA A 23 12.11 -2.91 -6.46
C ALA A 23 12.36 -1.86 -7.56
N ALA A 24 12.71 -0.62 -7.18
CA ALA A 24 13.10 0.43 -8.11
C ALA A 24 14.36 0.07 -8.93
N GLU A 25 15.37 -0.55 -8.30
CA GLU A 25 16.56 -1.06 -9.02
C GLU A 25 16.18 -2.14 -10.05
N ILE A 26 15.29 -3.07 -9.69
CA ILE A 26 14.84 -4.15 -10.59
C ILE A 26 14.12 -3.56 -11.81
N VAL A 27 13.16 -2.65 -11.59
CA VAL A 27 12.38 -2.03 -12.66
C VAL A 27 13.20 -1.03 -13.48
N GLY A 28 14.15 -0.33 -12.84
CA GLY A 28 14.99 0.67 -13.50
C GLY A 28 15.83 0.12 -14.63
N GLY A 29 16.23 -1.14 -14.58
CA GLY A 29 17.00 -1.82 -15.61
C GLY A 29 16.18 -2.26 -16.83
N GLU A 30 14.85 -2.19 -16.79
CA GLU A 30 13.95 -2.72 -17.81
C GLU A 30 13.03 -1.64 -18.38
N GLU A 31 13.00 -1.47 -19.70
CA GLU A 31 12.27 -0.35 -20.33
C GLU A 31 10.74 -0.48 -20.18
N ALA A 32 10.21 -1.68 -20.31
CA ALA A 32 8.76 -1.97 -20.27
C ALA A 32 8.22 -2.23 -18.86
N ALA A 33 9.10 -2.36 -17.85
CA ALA A 33 8.68 -2.73 -16.50
C ALA A 33 7.98 -1.59 -15.76
N LYS A 34 7.00 -1.95 -14.93
CA LYS A 34 6.22 -1.04 -14.08
C LYS A 34 6.37 -1.44 -12.62
N LEU A 35 6.39 -0.44 -11.75
CA LEU A 35 6.43 -0.60 -10.30
C LEU A 35 5.14 -0.05 -9.67
N HIS A 36 4.47 -0.88 -8.91
CA HIS A 36 3.30 -0.51 -8.12
C HIS A 36 3.66 -0.54 -6.64
N VAL A 37 3.77 0.63 -6.02
CA VAL A 37 3.93 0.73 -4.57
C VAL A 37 2.56 0.68 -3.93
N VAL A 38 2.31 -0.31 -3.10
CA VAL A 38 1.02 -0.55 -2.45
C VAL A 38 1.13 -0.30 -0.96
N PHE A 39 0.29 0.60 -0.46
CA PHE A 39 0.08 0.86 0.96
C PHE A 39 -1.37 0.49 1.33
N VAL A 40 -1.52 -0.43 2.29
CA VAL A 40 -2.85 -0.81 2.79
C VAL A 40 -3.15 0.00 4.03
N THR A 41 -4.17 0.87 3.96
CA THR A 41 -4.64 1.64 5.10
C THR A 41 -5.88 0.99 5.73
N THR A 42 -5.82 0.71 7.04
CA THR A 42 -6.93 0.14 7.80
C THR A 42 -7.94 1.20 8.24
N HIS A 43 -7.57 2.46 8.12
CA HIS A 43 -8.40 3.60 8.45
C HIS A 43 -8.28 4.64 7.35
N PRO A 44 -9.10 4.60 6.29
CA PRO A 44 -9.41 5.84 5.63
C PRO A 44 -10.06 6.69 6.71
N ASN A 45 -9.34 7.70 7.18
CA ASN A 45 -9.87 8.66 8.17
C ASN A 45 -10.98 9.49 7.52
N ALA A 46 -12.06 8.85 7.14
CA ALA A 46 -13.34 9.50 7.14
C ALA A 46 -13.64 9.77 8.63
N GLN A 47 -13.01 10.81 9.16
CA GLN A 47 -13.38 11.33 10.47
C GLN A 47 -14.84 11.75 10.32
N LEU A 48 -15.73 10.84 10.73
CA LEU A 48 -17.06 11.27 11.13
C LEU A 48 -16.83 12.47 12.06
N PRO A 49 -17.57 13.58 11.88
CA PRO A 49 -17.36 14.78 12.67
C PRO A 49 -17.15 14.43 14.15
N ALA A 50 -16.19 15.09 14.82
CA ALA A 50 -15.78 14.79 16.19
C ALA A 50 -16.94 14.79 17.23
N ASN A 51 -18.10 15.28 16.83
CA ASN A 51 -19.37 15.31 17.55
C ASN A 51 -20.35 14.21 17.12
N PHE A 52 -19.94 13.22 16.31
CA PHE A 52 -20.74 12.05 16.02
C PHE A 52 -20.86 11.21 17.29
N ASN A 53 -21.95 11.40 18.03
CA ASN A 53 -22.31 10.59 19.16
C ASN A 53 -23.47 9.67 18.75
N SER A 54 -23.23 8.37 18.76
CA SER A 54 -24.22 7.36 18.40
C SER A 54 -25.51 7.41 19.23
N ALA A 55 -25.46 8.05 20.42
CA ALA A 55 -26.61 8.20 21.30
C ALA A 55 -27.54 9.39 20.94
N SER A 56 -27.07 10.33 20.11
CA SER A 56 -27.82 11.49 19.64
C SER A 56 -27.86 11.60 18.12
N PHE A 57 -27.77 10.46 17.43
CA PHE A 57 -27.84 10.40 15.98
C PHE A 57 -29.27 10.75 15.51
N ASP A 58 -29.42 11.94 14.96
CA ASP A 58 -30.60 12.33 14.19
C ASP A 58 -30.30 12.09 12.70
N PRO A 59 -30.89 11.07 12.08
CA PRO A 59 -30.65 10.78 10.66
C PRO A 59 -31.00 11.93 9.71
N GLN A 60 -31.86 12.86 10.14
CA GLN A 60 -32.26 14.02 9.32
C GLN A 60 -31.24 15.18 9.39
N GLN A 61 -30.40 15.21 10.40
CA GLN A 61 -29.38 16.25 10.59
C GLN A 61 -28.04 15.92 9.94
N TYR A 62 -27.82 14.64 9.55
CA TYR A 62 -26.57 14.13 8.97
C TYR A 62 -26.81 13.42 7.63
N LEU A 63 -27.69 13.95 6.80
CA LEU A 63 -27.77 13.52 5.40
C LEU A 63 -26.55 14.06 4.64
N LEU A 64 -25.38 13.43 4.90
CA LEU A 64 -24.28 13.53 3.96
C LEU A 64 -24.75 12.88 2.66
N SER A 65 -24.69 13.62 1.57
CA SER A 65 -24.94 13.03 0.26
C SER A 65 -23.87 11.98 -0.05
N VAL A 66 -24.15 11.08 -0.97
CA VAL A 66 -23.15 10.11 -1.44
C VAL A 66 -21.91 10.85 -1.95
N GLU A 67 -22.12 12.01 -2.59
CA GLU A 67 -21.04 12.89 -3.07
C GLU A 67 -20.17 13.40 -1.92
N ASP A 68 -20.76 13.82 -0.79
CA ASP A 68 -20.01 14.29 0.38
C ASP A 68 -19.17 13.17 1.00
N ILE A 69 -19.74 11.97 1.11
CA ILE A 69 -19.02 10.78 1.61
C ILE A 69 -17.84 10.43 0.70
N MET A 70 -18.07 10.44 -0.63
CA MET A 70 -17.02 10.17 -1.60
C MET A 70 -15.92 11.24 -1.59
N ALA A 71 -16.28 12.51 -1.41
CA ALA A 71 -15.32 13.61 -1.29
C ALA A 71 -14.43 13.46 -0.05
N LEU A 72 -15.02 13.11 1.10
CA LEU A 72 -14.28 12.83 2.33
C LEU A 72 -13.35 11.62 2.19
N TYR A 73 -13.85 10.56 1.56
CA TYR A 73 -13.06 9.36 1.28
C TYR A 73 -11.87 9.67 0.38
N ASN A 74 -12.09 10.35 -0.75
CA ASN A 74 -11.02 10.70 -1.69
C ASN A 74 -9.97 11.58 -1.01
N LYS A 75 -10.40 12.57 -0.22
CA LYS A 75 -9.49 13.41 0.55
C LYS A 75 -8.61 12.60 1.50
N ALA A 76 -9.19 11.63 2.21
CA ALA A 76 -8.44 10.77 3.12
C ALA A 76 -7.39 9.91 2.37
N ILE A 77 -7.75 9.39 1.19
CA ILE A 77 -6.81 8.64 0.33
C ILE A 77 -5.69 9.55 -0.18
N ASP A 78 -6.01 10.76 -0.59
CA ASP A 78 -5.01 11.74 -1.06
C ASP A 78 -4.02 12.10 0.07
N GLU A 79 -4.51 12.33 1.30
CA GLU A 79 -3.67 12.61 2.48
C GLU A 79 -2.74 11.43 2.81
N GLU A 80 -3.23 10.19 2.75
CA GLU A 80 -2.39 9.00 2.95
C GLU A 80 -1.38 8.83 1.81
N THR A 81 -1.78 9.11 0.58
CA THR A 81 -0.88 9.06 -0.58
C THR A 81 0.29 10.03 -0.44
N GLU A 82 0.03 11.27 0.01
CA GLU A 82 1.10 12.24 0.26
C GLU A 82 2.05 11.78 1.38
N LYS A 83 1.54 11.20 2.47
CA LYS A 83 2.39 10.62 3.52
C LYS A 83 3.28 9.49 3.01
N VAL A 84 2.72 8.62 2.14
CA VAL A 84 3.50 7.54 1.50
C VAL A 84 4.59 8.12 0.62
N LYS A 85 4.29 9.14 -0.18
CA LYS A 85 5.28 9.85 -1.01
C LYS A 85 6.40 10.46 -0.17
N GLU A 86 6.05 11.15 0.91
CA GLU A 86 7.03 11.73 1.85
C GLU A 86 7.94 10.64 2.46
N GLY A 87 7.35 9.50 2.88
CA GLY A 87 8.09 8.39 3.46
C GLY A 87 9.04 7.68 2.47
N ILE A 88 8.66 7.62 1.21
CA ILE A 88 9.46 7.02 0.13
C ILE A 88 10.57 7.99 -0.34
N GLY A 89 10.32 9.30 -0.26
CA GLY A 89 11.23 10.35 -0.72
C GLY A 89 11.55 10.23 -2.21
N ASP A 90 12.81 10.42 -2.56
CA ASP A 90 13.33 10.41 -3.93
C ASP A 90 13.56 9.00 -4.52
N SER A 91 13.19 7.94 -3.79
CA SER A 91 13.49 6.54 -4.18
C SER A 91 12.87 6.11 -5.51
N LEU A 92 11.89 6.82 -6.01
CA LEU A 92 11.20 6.53 -7.28
C LEU A 92 11.47 7.54 -8.40
N ASP A 93 12.20 8.62 -8.14
CA ASP A 93 12.39 9.73 -9.08
C ASP A 93 12.98 9.29 -10.42
N SER A 94 13.89 8.32 -10.40
CA SER A 94 14.51 7.78 -11.60
C SER A 94 13.56 6.95 -12.48
N LEU A 95 12.41 6.54 -11.95
CA LEU A 95 11.45 5.70 -12.68
C LEU A 95 10.39 6.53 -13.42
N GLY A 96 10.12 7.77 -13.00
CA GLY A 96 9.10 8.61 -13.61
C GLY A 96 7.75 7.91 -13.69
N ASP A 97 7.14 7.89 -14.87
CA ASP A 97 5.81 7.30 -15.12
C ASP A 97 5.76 5.77 -14.99
N LYS A 98 6.90 5.10 -14.80
CA LYS A 98 6.94 3.65 -14.55
C LYS A 98 6.51 3.28 -13.14
N ALA A 99 6.53 4.21 -12.19
CA ALA A 99 6.17 3.98 -10.81
C ALA A 99 4.81 4.60 -10.48
N THR A 100 3.96 3.83 -9.82
CA THR A 100 2.67 4.30 -9.28
C THR A 100 2.61 4.02 -7.79
N ILE A 101 1.90 4.88 -7.05
CA ILE A 101 1.60 4.69 -5.64
C ILE A 101 0.10 4.50 -5.49
N GLU A 102 -0.27 3.39 -4.88
CA GLU A 102 -1.66 3.01 -4.64
C GLU A 102 -1.91 2.84 -3.15
N VAL A 103 -2.81 3.64 -2.63
CA VAL A 103 -3.32 3.51 -1.26
C VAL A 103 -4.62 2.72 -1.31
N ILE A 104 -4.61 1.55 -0.70
CA ILE A 104 -5.75 0.62 -0.71
C ILE A 104 -6.37 0.61 0.68
N PRO A 105 -7.65 0.99 0.81
CA PRO A 105 -8.38 0.75 2.04
C PRO A 105 -8.62 -0.74 2.22
N GLY A 106 -8.23 -1.29 3.35
CA GLY A 106 -8.37 -2.72 3.61
C GLY A 106 -8.25 -3.07 5.08
N TYR A 107 -8.67 -4.28 5.42
CA TYR A 107 -8.64 -4.80 6.78
C TYR A 107 -7.71 -6.01 6.92
N THR A 108 -7.29 -6.59 5.80
CA THR A 108 -6.46 -7.79 5.76
C THR A 108 -5.27 -7.56 4.83
N PRO A 109 -4.21 -6.88 5.29
CA PRO A 109 -3.13 -6.38 4.42
C PRO A 109 -2.56 -7.44 3.47
N ALA A 110 -2.38 -8.69 3.92
CA ALA A 110 -1.86 -9.73 3.05
C ALA A 110 -2.81 -10.05 1.89
N ALA A 111 -4.11 -10.24 2.16
CA ALA A 111 -5.11 -10.51 1.14
C ALA A 111 -5.31 -9.30 0.20
N ASP A 112 -5.28 -8.09 0.74
CA ASP A 112 -5.42 -6.86 -0.03
C ASP A 112 -4.24 -6.65 -1.00
N ILE A 113 -3.00 -6.92 -0.54
CA ILE A 113 -1.79 -6.90 -1.39
C ILE A 113 -1.88 -7.95 -2.50
N LEU A 114 -2.27 -9.19 -2.17
CA LEU A 114 -2.40 -10.28 -3.15
C LEU A 114 -3.48 -9.96 -4.18
N GLY A 115 -4.65 -9.48 -3.74
CA GLY A 115 -5.73 -9.09 -4.64
C GLY A 115 -5.34 -7.96 -5.60
N TYR A 116 -4.56 -6.99 -5.11
CA TYR A 116 -4.02 -5.95 -5.98
C TYR A 116 -2.98 -6.51 -6.96
N ALA A 117 -2.07 -7.36 -6.50
CA ALA A 117 -1.06 -7.99 -7.35
C ALA A 117 -1.71 -8.81 -8.50
N GLU A 118 -2.77 -9.56 -8.20
CA GLU A 118 -3.55 -10.26 -9.22
C GLU A 118 -4.22 -9.29 -10.21
N LYS A 119 -4.83 -8.21 -9.70
CA LYS A 119 -5.51 -7.19 -10.53
C LYS A 119 -4.57 -6.56 -11.57
N VAL A 120 -3.29 -6.31 -11.20
CA VAL A 120 -2.31 -5.72 -12.12
C VAL A 120 -1.49 -6.76 -12.89
N ASN A 121 -1.80 -8.04 -12.76
CA ASN A 121 -1.04 -9.17 -13.31
C ASN A 121 0.43 -9.11 -12.91
N ALA A 122 0.70 -8.89 -11.62
CA ALA A 122 2.05 -8.83 -11.10
C ALA A 122 2.77 -10.17 -11.28
N ASP A 123 4.03 -10.10 -11.69
CA ASP A 123 4.93 -11.24 -11.86
C ASP A 123 6.02 -11.30 -10.80
N LEU A 124 6.05 -10.29 -9.90
CA LEU A 124 6.90 -10.25 -8.70
C LEU A 124 6.22 -9.41 -7.61
N ILE A 125 6.24 -9.91 -6.38
CA ILE A 125 5.99 -9.11 -5.18
C ILE A 125 7.32 -8.88 -4.45
N VAL A 126 7.61 -7.63 -4.06
CA VAL A 126 8.75 -7.27 -3.20
C VAL A 126 8.23 -6.73 -1.88
N MET A 127 8.81 -7.14 -0.78
CA MET A 127 8.38 -6.66 0.53
C MET A 127 9.47 -6.77 1.58
N GLY A 128 9.37 -5.99 2.65
CA GLY A 128 10.24 -6.13 3.81
C GLY A 128 9.97 -7.45 4.54
N SER A 129 10.99 -8.00 5.18
CA SER A 129 10.82 -9.20 6.02
C SER A 129 9.99 -8.92 7.28
N ARG A 130 9.84 -7.65 7.65
CA ARG A 130 9.16 -7.17 8.86
C ARG A 130 8.52 -5.82 8.59
N GLY A 131 7.47 -5.49 9.35
CA GLY A 131 6.84 -4.18 9.36
C GLY A 131 7.07 -3.45 10.69
N LEU A 132 6.23 -2.45 10.95
CA LEU A 132 6.21 -1.66 12.17
C LEU A 132 5.93 -2.56 13.38
N GLY A 133 6.88 -2.64 14.34
CA GLY A 133 6.69 -3.38 15.60
C GLY A 133 7.11 -4.86 15.62
N ALA A 134 7.80 -5.33 14.60
CA ALA A 134 8.25 -6.73 14.55
C ALA A 134 9.49 -7.03 15.41
N ILE A 135 9.51 -8.20 16.06
CA ILE A 135 10.63 -8.70 16.84
C ILE A 135 11.79 -9.12 15.91
N ARG A 136 13.04 -8.84 16.30
CA ARG A 136 14.23 -9.25 15.54
C ARG A 136 14.27 -10.76 15.32
N GLY A 137 14.55 -11.20 14.09
CA GLY A 137 14.76 -12.60 13.72
C GLY A 137 13.50 -13.37 13.34
N VAL A 138 12.32 -12.76 13.41
CA VAL A 138 11.04 -13.38 13.01
C VAL A 138 10.50 -12.69 11.75
N LEU A 139 10.00 -13.48 10.83
CA LEU A 139 9.28 -12.96 9.64
C LEU A 139 7.96 -12.33 10.10
N GLY A 140 7.62 -11.15 9.58
CA GLY A 140 6.37 -10.47 9.89
C GLY A 140 5.13 -11.25 9.45
N SER A 141 4.01 -11.07 10.13
CA SER A 141 2.77 -11.81 9.85
C SER A 141 2.25 -11.60 8.42
N VAL A 142 2.30 -10.35 7.93
CA VAL A 142 1.90 -10.02 6.56
C VAL A 142 2.86 -10.68 5.57
N SER A 143 4.18 -10.54 5.79
CA SER A 143 5.20 -11.12 4.91
C SER A 143 5.10 -12.64 4.85
N TYR A 144 4.84 -13.28 6.00
CA TYR A 144 4.62 -14.72 6.06
C TYR A 144 3.37 -15.15 5.27
N ALA A 145 2.26 -14.44 5.44
CA ALA A 145 1.00 -14.76 4.75
C ALA A 145 1.14 -14.57 3.23
N VAL A 146 1.72 -13.45 2.78
CA VAL A 146 1.98 -13.21 1.36
C VAL A 146 2.90 -14.27 0.77
N LEU A 147 4.01 -14.60 1.45
CA LEU A 147 4.95 -15.62 0.97
C LEU A 147 4.31 -17.01 0.82
N ARG A 148 3.36 -17.35 1.70
CA ARG A 148 2.65 -18.62 1.66
C ARG A 148 1.57 -18.69 0.58
N GLU A 149 0.90 -17.59 0.29
CA GLU A 149 -0.33 -17.56 -0.49
C GLU A 149 -0.14 -16.99 -1.91
N ALA A 150 0.98 -16.30 -2.17
CA ALA A 150 1.24 -15.69 -3.46
C ALA A 150 1.39 -16.73 -4.58
N PRO A 151 0.67 -16.60 -5.70
CA PRO A 151 0.84 -17.46 -6.87
C PRO A 151 2.05 -17.07 -7.73
N MET A 152 2.68 -15.93 -7.45
CA MET A 152 3.87 -15.41 -8.13
C MET A 152 5.09 -15.40 -7.19
N PRO A 153 6.31 -15.22 -7.73
CA PRO A 153 7.52 -15.03 -6.93
C PRO A 153 7.41 -13.88 -5.92
N VAL A 154 7.98 -14.10 -4.73
CA VAL A 154 8.04 -13.09 -3.66
C VAL A 154 9.49 -12.88 -3.24
N LEU A 155 9.97 -11.64 -3.33
CA LEU A 155 11.29 -11.23 -2.86
C LEU A 155 11.16 -10.53 -1.50
N VAL A 156 11.76 -11.13 -0.49
CA VAL A 156 11.74 -10.61 0.89
C VAL A 156 13.07 -9.93 1.22
N ILE A 157 13.01 -8.65 1.57
CA ILE A 157 14.18 -7.82 1.93
C ILE A 157 14.35 -7.84 3.46
N LYS A 158 15.58 -8.08 3.92
CA LYS A 158 15.95 -8.15 5.35
C LYS A 158 16.54 -6.84 5.85
#